data_69bf7c05f5cc1f227a67e1126bd70252
#
_entry.id   69bf7c05f5cc1f227a67e1126bd70252
#
_cell.length_a   1.000
_cell.length_b   1.000
_cell.length_c   1.000
_cell.angle_alpha   90.00
_cell.angle_beta   90.00
_cell.angle_gamma   90.00
#
_symmetry.space_group_name_H-M   'P 1'
#
loop_
_entity.id
_entity.type
_entity.pdbx_description
1 polymer ?
#
loop_
_entity_poly.entity_id
_entity_poly.type
_entity_poly.pdbx_seq_one_letter_code
_entity_poly.pdbx_strand_id
1 'polypeptide(L)'
;GEYYLTDAVRLLIERGEKAGACRADSAEAVLGANDCLQLAELNRIARGKIMAAHLLEGTEIPCGDGVIIGPDVSIGRNVTLLPGTILRGKTSIGPNCVLGPNTVLTDCAVGRGSVLNSVQGNGCTIEPGQAVVPYTVMTGKAKTDKK
;
A
#
# COMPACT_ATOMS: atom_id res chain seq x y z
N GLY A 1 20.89 -34.24 -3.77
CA GLY A 1 21.01 -33.17 -4.75
C GLY A 1 19.79 -32.27 -4.65
N GLU A 2 20.03 -30.97 -4.66
CA GLU A 2 18.93 -29.99 -4.71
C GLU A 2 18.52 -29.83 -6.17
N TYR A 3 17.22 -29.74 -6.42
CA TYR A 3 16.67 -29.45 -7.73
C TYR A 3 16.21 -27.99 -7.73
N TYR A 4 16.68 -27.23 -8.71
CA TYR A 4 16.28 -25.84 -8.91
C TYR A 4 15.26 -25.72 -10.05
N LEU A 5 14.39 -24.73 -9.98
CA LEU A 5 13.40 -24.48 -11.05
C LEU A 5 14.09 -24.24 -12.41
N THR A 6 15.29 -23.70 -12.42
CA THR A 6 16.14 -23.54 -13.62
C THR A 6 16.52 -24.86 -14.28
N ASP A 7 16.59 -25.96 -13.53
CA ASP A 7 16.86 -27.29 -14.09
C ASP A 7 15.70 -27.80 -14.98
N ALA A 8 14.48 -27.31 -14.71
CA ALA A 8 13.31 -27.64 -15.54
C ALA A 8 13.49 -27.12 -16.98
N VAL A 9 14.10 -25.96 -17.18
CA VAL A 9 14.37 -25.40 -18.51
C VAL A 9 15.31 -26.34 -19.29
N ARG A 10 16.37 -26.83 -18.65
CA ARG A 10 17.30 -27.76 -19.26
C ARG A 10 16.60 -29.08 -19.66
N LEU A 11 15.79 -29.64 -18.75
CA LEU A 11 15.05 -30.89 -19.01
C LEU A 11 14.04 -30.76 -20.16
N LEU A 12 13.40 -29.57 -20.30
CA LEU A 12 12.50 -29.29 -21.41
C LEU A 12 13.26 -29.24 -22.75
N ILE A 13 14.43 -28.59 -22.77
CA ILE A 13 15.28 -28.52 -23.98
C ILE A 13 15.77 -29.93 -24.37
N GLU A 14 16.20 -30.74 -23.41
CA GLU A 14 16.62 -32.14 -23.64
C GLU A 14 15.47 -33.00 -24.21
N ARG A 15 14.21 -32.65 -23.93
CA ARG A 15 13.02 -33.32 -24.50
C ARG A 15 12.59 -32.75 -25.85
N GLY A 16 13.35 -31.83 -26.41
CA GLY A 16 13.06 -31.21 -27.70
C GLY A 16 12.05 -30.07 -27.66
N GLU A 17 11.66 -29.61 -26.47
CA GLU A 17 10.78 -28.48 -26.30
C GLU A 17 11.54 -27.16 -26.53
N LYS A 18 10.81 -26.12 -26.97
CA LYS A 18 11.38 -24.80 -27.23
C LYS A 18 11.35 -23.96 -25.94
N ALA A 19 12.52 -23.56 -25.48
CA ALA A 19 12.65 -22.56 -24.41
C ALA A 19 13.00 -21.19 -25.01
N GLY A 20 12.41 -20.13 -24.46
CA GLY A 20 12.69 -18.75 -24.84
C GLY A 20 12.96 -17.91 -23.61
N ALA A 21 13.66 -16.80 -23.80
CA ALA A 21 13.88 -15.79 -22.77
C ALA A 21 13.20 -14.48 -23.16
N CYS A 22 12.52 -13.85 -22.22
CA CYS A 22 12.05 -12.48 -22.35
C CYS A 22 12.79 -11.58 -21.37
N ARG A 23 13.12 -10.38 -21.82
CA ARG A 23 13.76 -9.38 -20.97
C ARG A 23 12.71 -8.70 -20.08
N ALA A 24 12.96 -8.65 -18.78
CA ALA A 24 12.12 -7.86 -17.87
C ALA A 24 12.38 -6.35 -18.08
N ASP A 25 11.35 -5.53 -17.91
CA ASP A 25 11.44 -4.07 -18.08
C ASP A 25 12.39 -3.40 -17.08
N SER A 26 12.56 -4.00 -15.90
CA SER A 26 13.51 -3.55 -14.89
C SER A 26 14.10 -4.72 -14.10
N ALA A 27 15.30 -4.53 -13.55
CA ALA A 27 15.91 -5.51 -12.65
C ALA A 27 15.06 -5.78 -11.40
N GLU A 28 14.31 -4.79 -10.94
CA GLU A 28 13.44 -4.89 -9.77
C GLU A 28 12.24 -5.80 -9.98
N ALA A 29 11.78 -5.98 -11.24
CA ALA A 29 10.65 -6.84 -11.57
C ALA A 29 10.94 -8.34 -11.34
N VAL A 30 12.22 -8.71 -11.27
CA VAL A 30 12.68 -10.09 -11.10
C VAL A 30 13.32 -10.35 -9.73
N LEU A 31 13.29 -9.37 -8.83
CA LEU A 31 13.81 -9.55 -7.48
C LEU A 31 12.94 -10.53 -6.69
N GLY A 32 13.58 -11.52 -6.09
CA GLY A 32 12.99 -12.45 -5.14
C GLY A 32 13.52 -12.19 -3.72
N ALA A 33 12.86 -12.75 -2.72
CA ALA A 33 13.33 -12.74 -1.34
C ALA A 33 13.46 -14.16 -0.82
N ASN A 34 14.65 -14.55 -0.38
CA ASN A 34 14.93 -15.83 0.25
C ASN A 34 15.08 -15.70 1.78
N ASP A 35 15.19 -14.49 2.29
CA ASP A 35 15.33 -14.18 3.70
C ASP A 35 14.59 -12.89 4.07
N CYS A 36 14.49 -12.62 5.36
CA CYS A 36 13.80 -11.44 5.88
C CYS A 36 14.48 -10.13 5.51
N LEU A 37 15.80 -10.11 5.30
CA LEU A 37 16.53 -8.92 4.91
C LEU A 37 16.18 -8.52 3.47
N GLN A 38 16.20 -9.49 2.56
CA GLN A 38 15.79 -9.30 1.17
C GLN A 38 14.32 -8.89 1.09
N LEU A 39 13.44 -9.50 1.89
CA LEU A 39 12.03 -9.11 1.96
C LEU A 39 11.86 -7.68 2.46
N ALA A 40 12.63 -7.24 3.46
CA ALA A 40 12.60 -5.87 3.95
C ALA A 40 13.01 -4.87 2.85
N GLU A 41 14.03 -5.19 2.05
CA GLU A 41 14.45 -4.36 0.92
C GLU A 41 13.39 -4.30 -0.18
N LEU A 42 12.76 -5.41 -0.55
CA LEU A 42 11.65 -5.42 -1.51
C LEU A 42 10.48 -4.56 -1.02
N ASN A 43 10.14 -4.65 0.26
CA ASN A 43 9.11 -3.80 0.86
C ASN A 43 9.50 -2.31 0.83
N ARG A 44 10.77 -1.98 1.03
CA ARG A 44 11.27 -0.61 0.94
C ARG A 44 11.10 -0.05 -0.49
N ILE A 45 11.49 -0.84 -1.49
CA ILE A 45 11.34 -0.48 -2.92
C ILE A 45 9.87 -0.29 -3.28
N ALA A 46 9.01 -1.24 -2.93
CA ALA A 46 7.58 -1.19 -3.23
C ALA A 46 6.90 0.03 -2.59
N ARG A 47 7.16 0.29 -1.31
CA ARG A 47 6.65 1.48 -0.60
C ARG A 47 7.12 2.78 -1.22
N GLY A 48 8.40 2.84 -1.63
CA GLY A 48 8.96 4.01 -2.31
C GLY A 48 8.24 4.31 -3.63
N LYS A 49 7.94 3.29 -4.43
CA LYS A 49 7.20 3.43 -5.70
C LYS A 49 5.77 3.93 -5.47
N ILE A 50 5.06 3.35 -4.51
CA ILE A 50 3.68 3.76 -4.18
C ILE A 50 3.67 5.22 -3.71
N MET A 51 4.56 5.58 -2.79
CA MET A 51 4.67 6.95 -2.29
C MET A 51 4.99 7.94 -3.41
N ALA A 52 5.94 7.61 -4.28
CA ALA A 52 6.30 8.46 -5.43
C ALA A 52 5.12 8.69 -6.38
N ALA A 53 4.31 7.66 -6.65
CA ALA A 53 3.13 7.80 -7.48
C ALA A 53 2.13 8.81 -6.89
N HIS A 54 1.83 8.72 -5.59
CA HIS A 54 0.93 9.66 -4.93
C HIS A 54 1.48 11.09 -4.83
N LEU A 55 2.80 11.25 -4.63
CA LEU A 55 3.45 12.57 -4.66
C LEU A 55 3.31 13.23 -6.04
N LEU A 56 3.48 12.45 -7.13
CA LEU A 56 3.29 12.94 -8.49
C LEU A 56 1.84 13.30 -8.80
N GLU A 57 0.88 12.67 -8.15
CA GLU A 57 -0.56 12.96 -8.26
C GLU A 57 -0.98 14.15 -7.37
N GLY A 58 -0.04 14.76 -6.61
CA GLY A 58 -0.27 15.96 -5.82
C GLY A 58 -0.68 15.70 -4.37
N THR A 59 -0.43 14.50 -3.84
CA THR A 59 -0.49 14.26 -2.39
C THR A 59 0.70 14.92 -1.72
N GLU A 60 0.48 15.69 -0.67
CA GLU A 60 1.53 16.33 0.11
C GLU A 60 1.98 15.42 1.25
N ILE A 61 3.28 15.11 1.30
CA ILE A 61 3.89 14.31 2.37
C ILE A 61 5.15 15.04 2.86
N PRO A 62 4.99 16.01 3.79
CA PRO A 62 6.10 16.86 4.26
C PRO A 62 7.25 16.08 4.90
N CYS A 63 6.92 14.95 5.51
CA CYS A 63 7.88 14.01 6.08
C CYS A 63 7.37 12.59 5.90
N GLY A 64 8.12 11.79 5.16
CA GLY A 64 7.74 10.40 4.83
C GLY A 64 7.94 9.40 5.96
N ASP A 65 8.51 9.83 7.10
CA ASP A 65 8.81 8.94 8.21
C ASP A 65 7.54 8.30 8.79
N GLY A 66 7.52 6.97 8.76
CA GLY A 66 6.38 6.19 9.24
C GLY A 66 5.11 6.29 8.37
N VAL A 67 5.15 6.99 7.23
CA VAL A 67 4.03 6.98 6.27
C VAL A 67 4.05 5.68 5.47
N ILE A 68 2.94 4.95 5.52
CA ILE A 68 2.77 3.69 4.77
C ILE A 68 1.46 3.77 3.99
N ILE A 69 1.55 3.64 2.67
CA ILE A 69 0.41 3.62 1.76
C ILE A 69 0.34 2.25 1.10
N GLY A 70 -0.79 1.56 1.25
CA GLY A 70 -1.03 0.26 0.63
C GLY A 70 -1.29 0.38 -0.89
N PRO A 71 -1.11 -0.71 -1.64
CA PRO A 71 -1.25 -0.68 -3.10
C PRO A 71 -2.67 -0.40 -3.60
N ASP A 72 -3.69 -0.73 -2.82
CA ASP A 72 -5.10 -0.55 -3.18
C ASP A 72 -5.71 0.74 -2.59
N VAL A 73 -4.89 1.61 -2.01
CA VAL A 73 -5.32 2.89 -1.45
C VAL A 73 -5.49 3.91 -2.57
N SER A 74 -6.59 4.66 -2.51
CA SER A 74 -6.85 5.79 -3.39
C SER A 74 -6.85 7.10 -2.61
N ILE A 75 -6.17 8.13 -3.14
CA ILE A 75 -6.04 9.43 -2.49
C ILE A 75 -6.47 10.53 -3.46
N GLY A 76 -7.37 11.37 -3.00
CA GLY A 76 -7.84 12.54 -3.77
C GLY A 76 -6.80 13.67 -3.83
N ARG A 77 -7.16 14.74 -4.53
CA ARG A 77 -6.27 15.91 -4.68
C ARG A 77 -6.15 16.72 -3.38
N ASN A 78 -5.03 17.41 -3.19
CA ASN A 78 -4.76 18.29 -2.06
C ASN A 78 -4.91 17.57 -0.71
N VAL A 79 -4.45 16.34 -0.62
CA VAL A 79 -4.41 15.60 0.64
C VAL A 79 -3.03 15.73 1.25
N THR A 80 -2.98 16.02 2.54
CA THR A 80 -1.73 16.05 3.31
C THR A 80 -1.66 14.82 4.22
N LEU A 81 -0.57 14.06 4.12
CA LEU A 81 -0.28 12.93 4.99
C LEU A 81 0.88 13.30 5.93
N LEU A 82 0.60 13.34 7.22
CA LEU A 82 1.58 13.64 8.27
C LEU A 82 2.27 12.34 8.78
N PRO A 83 3.41 12.46 9.46
CA PRO A 83 4.19 11.31 9.93
C PRO A 83 3.38 10.27 10.70
N GLY A 84 3.72 8.99 10.51
CA GLY A 84 3.03 7.88 11.15
C GLY A 84 1.65 7.56 10.60
N THR A 85 1.26 8.16 9.48
CA THR A 85 0.00 7.82 8.79
C THR A 85 0.13 6.49 8.06
N ILE A 86 -0.75 5.54 8.37
CA ILE A 86 -0.78 4.20 7.78
C ILE A 86 -2.14 3.97 7.12
N LEU A 87 -2.15 3.83 5.80
CA LEU A 87 -3.34 3.56 5.00
C LEU A 87 -3.23 2.16 4.39
N ARG A 88 -4.22 1.30 4.63
CA ARG A 88 -4.21 -0.11 4.20
C ARG A 88 -5.52 -0.53 3.57
N GLY A 89 -5.48 -1.67 2.88
CA GLY A 89 -6.64 -2.27 2.22
C GLY A 89 -7.23 -1.34 1.17
N LYS A 90 -8.52 -1.41 0.97
CA LYS A 90 -9.26 -0.58 0.01
C LYS A 90 -9.67 0.77 0.62
N THR A 91 -8.73 1.44 1.30
CA THR A 91 -8.99 2.76 1.89
C THR A 91 -9.05 3.82 0.80
N SER A 92 -10.08 4.66 0.85
CA SER A 92 -10.26 5.80 -0.05
C SER A 92 -10.30 7.12 0.71
N ILE A 93 -9.49 8.08 0.29
CA ILE A 93 -9.39 9.40 0.90
C ILE A 93 -9.93 10.44 -0.08
N GLY A 94 -10.96 11.18 0.33
CA GLY A 94 -11.50 12.29 -0.42
C GLY A 94 -10.53 13.48 -0.52
N PRO A 95 -10.78 14.43 -1.43
CA PRO A 95 -9.90 15.57 -1.62
C PRO A 95 -9.90 16.52 -0.41
N ASN A 96 -8.82 17.31 -0.29
CA ASN A 96 -8.63 18.35 0.75
C ASN A 96 -8.65 17.80 2.19
N CYS A 97 -8.22 16.56 2.41
CA CYS A 97 -8.11 15.95 3.73
C CYS A 97 -6.72 16.16 4.32
N VAL A 98 -6.65 16.21 5.64
CA VAL A 98 -5.40 16.17 6.41
C VAL A 98 -5.44 14.97 7.34
N LEU A 99 -4.48 14.04 7.16
CA LEU A 99 -4.40 12.80 7.92
C LEU A 99 -3.08 12.71 8.68
N GLY A 100 -3.19 12.35 9.95
CA GLY A 100 -2.03 12.23 10.83
C GLY A 100 -1.90 13.41 11.83
N PRO A 101 -0.87 13.38 12.65
CA PRO A 101 0.07 12.25 12.77
C PRO A 101 -0.58 10.99 13.34
N ASN A 102 0.11 9.85 13.21
CA ASN A 102 -0.25 8.58 13.84
C ASN A 102 -1.69 8.09 13.57
N THR A 103 -2.18 8.34 12.36
CA THR A 103 -3.51 7.88 11.93
C THR A 103 -3.40 6.57 11.17
N VAL A 104 -4.15 5.55 11.57
CA VAL A 104 -4.15 4.22 10.97
C VAL A 104 -5.55 3.90 10.44
N LEU A 105 -5.68 3.72 9.13
CA LEU A 105 -6.94 3.39 8.47
C LEU A 105 -6.79 2.12 7.63
N THR A 106 -7.73 1.20 7.80
CA THR A 106 -7.84 -0.02 7.01
C THR A 106 -9.25 -0.17 6.47
N ASP A 107 -9.41 -0.32 5.16
CA ASP A 107 -10.71 -0.48 4.49
C ASP A 107 -11.71 0.63 4.83
N CYS A 108 -11.24 1.87 4.95
CA CYS A 108 -12.06 3.03 5.32
C CYS A 108 -12.35 3.94 4.12
N ALA A 109 -13.51 4.62 4.18
CA ALA A 109 -13.85 5.69 3.25
C ALA A 109 -13.85 7.03 4.00
N VAL A 110 -12.99 7.97 3.61
CA VAL A 110 -12.89 9.30 4.23
C VAL A 110 -13.44 10.34 3.28
N GLY A 111 -14.48 11.04 3.72
CA GLY A 111 -15.11 12.12 2.98
C GLY A 111 -14.19 13.34 2.84
N ARG A 112 -14.45 14.14 1.79
CA ARG A 112 -13.66 15.35 1.47
C ARG A 112 -13.53 16.31 2.64
N GLY A 113 -12.39 16.97 2.77
CA GLY A 113 -12.17 18.05 3.73
C GLY A 113 -12.13 17.59 5.18
N SER A 114 -11.96 16.29 5.43
CA SER A 114 -11.88 15.76 6.80
C SER A 114 -10.47 15.88 7.36
N VAL A 115 -10.41 16.07 8.69
CA VAL A 115 -9.15 16.17 9.44
C VAL A 115 -9.10 15.08 10.49
N LEU A 116 -8.10 14.21 10.40
CA LEU A 116 -7.92 13.06 11.29
C LEU A 116 -6.54 13.10 11.94
N ASN A 117 -6.50 13.14 13.24
CA ASN A 117 -5.27 13.14 14.02
C ASN A 117 -5.31 12.02 15.05
N SER A 118 -4.32 11.12 15.03
CA SER A 118 -4.22 9.99 15.97
C SER A 118 -5.51 9.14 16.02
N VAL A 119 -6.08 8.85 14.86
CA VAL A 119 -7.32 8.07 14.70
C VAL A 119 -7.00 6.66 14.23
N GLN A 120 -7.70 5.68 14.79
CA GLN A 120 -7.66 4.30 14.29
C GLN A 120 -9.02 3.93 13.70
N GLY A 121 -9.03 3.59 12.40
CA GLY A 121 -10.26 3.20 11.68
C GLY A 121 -10.12 1.84 11.00
N ASN A 122 -11.17 1.02 11.10
CA ASN A 122 -11.26 -0.24 10.39
C ASN A 122 -12.67 -0.43 9.81
N GLY A 123 -12.77 -0.55 8.48
CA GLY A 123 -14.02 -0.75 7.76
C GLY A 123 -15.04 0.37 7.95
N CYS A 124 -14.63 1.58 8.29
CA CYS A 124 -15.51 2.68 8.64
C CYS A 124 -15.65 3.72 7.53
N THR A 125 -16.72 4.51 7.62
CA THR A 125 -16.94 5.67 6.76
C THR A 125 -16.92 6.92 7.62
N ILE A 126 -16.17 7.93 7.16
CA ILE A 126 -16.07 9.25 7.77
C ILE A 126 -16.71 10.24 6.81
N GLU A 127 -17.74 10.94 7.29
CA GLU A 127 -18.49 11.87 6.48
C GLU A 127 -17.65 13.10 6.07
N PRO A 128 -18.01 13.78 4.98
CA PRO A 128 -17.28 14.98 4.54
C PRO A 128 -17.20 16.09 5.60
N GLY A 129 -16.04 16.74 5.69
CA GLY A 129 -15.80 17.88 6.56
C GLY A 129 -15.69 17.57 8.06
N GLN A 130 -15.53 16.31 8.40
CA GLN A 130 -15.40 15.93 9.81
C GLN A 130 -13.98 16.15 10.35
N ALA A 131 -13.89 16.80 11.50
CA ALA A 131 -12.71 16.79 12.36
C ALA A 131 -12.92 15.71 13.43
N VAL A 132 -12.22 14.59 13.30
CA VAL A 132 -12.35 13.47 14.24
C VAL A 132 -11.49 13.75 15.49
N VAL A 133 -12.08 13.60 16.66
CA VAL A 133 -11.40 13.77 17.94
C VAL A 133 -10.19 12.82 18.01
N PRO A 134 -9.00 13.32 18.42
CA PRO A 134 -7.81 12.48 18.57
C PRO A 134 -8.05 11.26 19.48
N TYR A 135 -7.33 10.18 19.18
CA TYR A 135 -7.41 8.88 19.88
C TYR A 135 -8.76 8.15 19.74
N THR A 136 -9.59 8.57 18.79
CA THR A 136 -10.83 7.86 18.46
C THR A 136 -10.51 6.55 17.75
N VAL A 137 -11.19 5.48 18.18
CA VAL A 137 -11.19 4.19 17.49
C VAL A 137 -12.55 3.97 16.83
N MET A 138 -12.55 3.77 15.51
CA MET A 138 -13.76 3.59 14.70
C MET A 138 -13.74 2.21 14.05
N THR A 139 -14.79 1.45 14.26
CA THR A 139 -14.99 0.16 13.57
C THR A 139 -16.29 0.19 12.79
N GLY A 140 -16.22 -0.11 11.49
CA GLY A 140 -17.43 -0.35 10.71
C GLY A 140 -18.13 -1.62 11.18
N LYS A 141 -19.44 -1.73 10.91
CA LYS A 141 -20.12 -3.02 11.10
C LYS A 141 -19.48 -4.02 10.15
N ALA A 142 -18.92 -5.10 10.70
CA ALA A 142 -18.44 -6.22 9.90
C ALA A 142 -19.58 -6.61 8.94
N LYS A 143 -19.34 -6.53 7.63
CA LYS A 143 -20.22 -7.18 6.66
C LYS A 143 -20.09 -8.67 6.96
N THR A 144 -21.08 -9.23 7.62
CA THR A 144 -21.26 -10.68 7.67
C THR A 144 -21.52 -11.12 6.24
N ASP A 145 -20.51 -11.68 5.59
CA ASP A 145 -20.72 -12.42 4.35
C ASP A 145 -21.72 -13.53 4.64
N LYS A 146 -22.97 -13.35 4.18
CA LYS A 146 -23.91 -14.44 4.11
C LYS A 146 -23.38 -15.42 3.05
N LYS A 147 -22.95 -16.58 3.53
CA LYS A 147 -22.77 -17.78 2.70
C LYS A 147 -24.05 -18.15 1.98
#